data_7da1c639b3d75030cd1298c469547e6a
#
_entry.id   7da1c639b3d75030cd1298c469547e6a
#
_cell.length_a   1.000
_cell.length_b   1.000
_cell.length_c   1.000
_cell.angle_alpha   90.00
_cell.angle_beta   90.00
_cell.angle_gamma   90.00
#
_symmetry.space_group_name_H-M   'P 1'
#
loop_
_entity.id
_entity.type
_entity.pdbx_description
1 polymer ?
#
loop_
_entity_poly.entity_id
_entity_poly.type
_entity_poly.pdbx_seq_one_letter_code
_entity_poly.pdbx_strand_id
1 'polypeptide(L)'
;MADAGTATWGAFDATGRLVGSLGHGPLQSAQAALAGRRCTALVDSVDVLSAEAALPAASQARLRQLVPFSLEELLADDVDQMVFAIGTRLPSGATQVSAVAKKRVDAWLAELRSA
;
A
#
# COMPACT_ATOMS: atom_id res chain seq x y z
N MET A 1 0.18 1.57 -17.27
CA MET A 1 -0.59 2.05 -16.11
C MET A 1 -2.07 1.90 -16.38
N ALA A 2 -2.82 1.35 -15.43
CA ALA A 2 -4.27 1.25 -15.59
C ALA A 2 -4.88 2.66 -15.53
N ASP A 3 -5.89 2.92 -16.36
CA ASP A 3 -6.64 4.17 -16.31
C ASP A 3 -7.41 4.26 -15.00
N ALA A 4 -7.71 5.48 -14.57
CA ALA A 4 -8.53 5.71 -13.41
C ALA A 4 -9.87 4.98 -13.57
N GLY A 5 -10.25 4.20 -12.56
CA GLY A 5 -11.49 3.45 -12.57
C GLY A 5 -11.42 2.07 -13.23
N THR A 6 -10.28 1.68 -13.83
CA THR A 6 -10.11 0.31 -14.34
C THR A 6 -9.17 -0.49 -13.44
N ALA A 7 -9.40 -1.79 -13.37
CA ALA A 7 -8.62 -2.69 -12.53
C ALA A 7 -8.63 -4.11 -13.10
N THR A 8 -7.69 -4.90 -12.62
CA THR A 8 -7.69 -6.36 -12.78
C THR A 8 -7.84 -6.95 -11.39
N TRP A 9 -8.69 -7.95 -11.24
CA TRP A 9 -8.93 -8.56 -9.93
C TRP A 9 -9.02 -10.08 -10.03
N GLY A 10 -8.84 -10.73 -8.89
CA GLY A 10 -9.00 -12.16 -8.77
C GLY A 10 -9.30 -12.53 -7.32
N ALA A 11 -9.94 -13.66 -7.14
CA ALA A 11 -10.18 -14.24 -5.83
C ALA A 11 -9.21 -15.39 -5.60
N PHE A 12 -8.68 -15.49 -4.40
CA PHE A 12 -7.70 -16.51 -4.04
C PHE A 12 -8.15 -17.25 -2.78
N ASP A 13 -7.89 -18.56 -2.75
CA ASP A 13 -8.20 -19.37 -1.57
C ASP A 13 -7.09 -19.19 -0.50
N ALA A 14 -7.27 -19.91 0.63
CA ALA A 14 -6.33 -19.82 1.75
C ALA A 14 -4.91 -20.31 1.40
N THR A 15 -4.76 -21.08 0.32
CA THR A 15 -3.45 -21.55 -0.14
C THR A 15 -2.81 -20.65 -1.19
N GLY A 16 -3.50 -19.56 -1.56
CA GLY A 16 -3.01 -18.60 -2.54
C GLY A 16 -3.30 -18.97 -3.99
N ARG A 17 -4.17 -19.95 -4.24
CA ARG A 17 -4.57 -20.34 -5.59
C ARG A 17 -5.72 -19.49 -6.09
N LEU A 18 -5.66 -19.11 -7.36
CA LEU A 18 -6.74 -18.39 -8.01
C LEU A 18 -8.00 -19.27 -8.09
N VAL A 19 -9.12 -18.72 -7.63
CA VAL A 19 -10.43 -19.33 -7.72
C VAL A 19 -11.16 -18.73 -8.92
N GLY A 20 -11.46 -19.54 -9.93
CA GLY A 20 -12.05 -19.05 -11.17
C GLY A 20 -11.02 -18.37 -12.07
N SER A 21 -11.40 -17.30 -12.72
CA SER A 21 -10.52 -16.55 -13.63
C SER A 21 -10.39 -15.09 -13.19
N LEU A 22 -9.35 -14.43 -13.71
CA LEU A 22 -9.15 -13.00 -13.47
C LEU A 22 -10.22 -12.18 -14.19
N GLY A 23 -10.67 -11.12 -13.53
CA GLY A 23 -11.54 -10.13 -14.13
C GLY A 23 -10.77 -8.86 -14.48
N HIS A 24 -11.24 -8.12 -15.47
CA HIS A 24 -10.66 -6.84 -15.87
C HIS A 24 -11.75 -5.91 -16.36
N GLY A 25 -11.67 -4.65 -16.00
CA GLY A 25 -12.62 -3.65 -16.44
C GLY A 25 -12.79 -2.54 -15.42
N PRO A 26 -13.91 -1.79 -15.47
CA PRO A 26 -14.21 -0.79 -14.47
C PRO A 26 -14.22 -1.41 -13.08
N LEU A 27 -13.71 -0.69 -12.10
CA LEU A 27 -13.61 -1.20 -10.73
C LEU A 27 -14.98 -1.61 -10.16
N GLN A 28 -16.06 -0.93 -10.54
CA GLN A 28 -17.42 -1.29 -10.12
C GLN A 28 -17.80 -2.72 -10.53
N SER A 29 -17.25 -3.22 -11.63
CA SER A 29 -17.50 -4.58 -12.10
C SER A 29 -16.89 -5.65 -11.18
N ALA A 30 -15.98 -5.27 -10.31
CA ALA A 30 -15.37 -6.17 -9.34
C ALA A 30 -16.23 -6.37 -8.08
N GLN A 31 -17.30 -5.61 -7.91
CA GLN A 31 -18.10 -5.59 -6.68
C GLN A 31 -18.54 -6.98 -6.23
N ALA A 32 -19.03 -7.79 -7.16
CA ALA A 32 -19.52 -9.14 -6.84
C ALA A 32 -18.39 -10.04 -6.34
N ALA A 33 -17.19 -9.90 -6.91
CA ALA A 33 -16.03 -10.70 -6.49
C ALA A 33 -15.44 -10.23 -5.16
N LEU A 34 -15.59 -8.95 -4.85
CA LEU A 34 -15.02 -8.34 -3.63
C LEU A 34 -15.96 -8.43 -2.43
N ALA A 35 -17.26 -8.57 -2.67
CA ALA A 35 -18.27 -8.54 -1.61
C ALA A 35 -18.05 -9.65 -0.59
N GLY A 36 -18.05 -9.29 0.68
CA GLY A 36 -17.89 -10.24 1.78
C GLY A 36 -16.48 -10.82 1.93
N ARG A 37 -15.49 -10.30 1.20
CA ARG A 37 -14.11 -10.80 1.23
C ARG A 37 -13.17 -9.74 1.75
N ARG A 38 -12.07 -10.19 2.39
CA ARG A 38 -10.92 -9.32 2.66
C ARG A 38 -10.26 -9.00 1.34
N CYS A 39 -10.03 -7.73 1.08
CA CYS A 39 -9.46 -7.25 -0.18
C CYS A 39 -8.08 -6.63 0.04
N THR A 40 -7.13 -7.00 -0.82
CA THR A 40 -5.82 -6.34 -0.90
C THR A 40 -5.72 -5.65 -2.24
N ALA A 41 -5.48 -4.36 -2.23
CA ALA A 41 -5.29 -3.58 -3.45
C ALA A 41 -3.79 -3.45 -3.74
N LEU A 42 -3.40 -3.80 -4.97
CA LEU A 42 -2.05 -3.59 -5.46
C LEU A 42 -2.04 -2.32 -6.30
N VAL A 43 -1.16 -1.40 -5.97
CA VAL A 43 -1.07 -0.11 -6.64
C VAL A 43 0.28 0.05 -7.33
N ASP A 44 0.35 0.99 -8.28
CA ASP A 44 1.57 1.27 -9.00
C ASP A 44 2.64 1.83 -8.05
N SER A 45 3.83 1.26 -8.09
CA SER A 45 4.94 1.66 -7.24
C SER A 45 5.51 3.05 -7.58
N VAL A 46 5.14 3.63 -8.70
CA VAL A 46 5.62 4.96 -9.10
C VAL A 46 5.25 6.05 -8.07
N ASP A 47 4.14 5.85 -7.35
CA ASP A 47 3.67 6.79 -6.34
C ASP A 47 4.20 6.47 -4.93
N VAL A 48 5.05 5.45 -4.80
CA VAL A 48 5.53 4.95 -3.51
C VAL A 48 7.04 5.14 -3.40
N LEU A 49 7.47 5.86 -2.38
CA LEU A 49 8.87 5.90 -2.01
C LEU A 49 9.17 4.68 -1.15
N SER A 50 10.11 3.85 -1.60
CA SER A 50 10.59 2.71 -0.82
C SER A 50 12.03 2.97 -0.40
N ALA A 51 12.33 2.79 0.86
CA ALA A 51 13.64 3.07 1.41
C ALA A 51 14.00 2.11 2.55
N GLU A 52 15.28 2.03 2.85
CA GLU A 52 15.78 1.32 4.03
C GLU A 52 16.17 2.38 5.07
N ALA A 53 15.66 2.25 6.27
CA ALA A 53 15.96 3.17 7.36
C ALA A 53 16.74 2.47 8.47
N ALA A 54 17.77 3.11 8.98
CA ALA A 54 18.53 2.61 10.13
C ALA A 54 17.75 2.92 11.40
N LEU A 55 16.83 2.04 11.77
CA LEU A 55 15.98 2.19 12.93
C LEU A 55 16.41 1.20 14.03
N PRO A 56 16.33 1.60 15.31
CA PRO A 56 16.63 0.69 16.40
C PRO A 56 15.57 -0.40 16.51
N ALA A 57 15.91 -1.52 17.13
CA ALA A 57 14.93 -2.53 17.50
C ALA A 57 13.99 -1.93 18.53
N ALA A 58 12.71 -1.80 18.17
CA ALA A 58 11.73 -1.11 19.01
C ALA A 58 10.32 -1.63 18.69
N SER A 59 9.34 -1.27 19.53
CA SER A 59 7.95 -1.58 19.29
C SER A 59 7.44 -0.88 18.02
N GLN A 60 6.36 -1.39 17.44
CA GLN A 60 5.74 -0.75 16.28
C GLN A 60 5.32 0.68 16.56
N ALA A 61 4.80 0.95 17.75
CA ALA A 61 4.41 2.30 18.14
C ALA A 61 5.61 3.26 18.12
N ARG A 62 6.77 2.80 18.62
CA ARG A 62 7.99 3.61 18.64
C ARG A 62 8.53 3.82 17.23
N LEU A 63 8.52 2.78 16.41
CA LEU A 63 8.98 2.87 15.02
C LEU A 63 8.13 3.87 14.23
N ARG A 64 6.81 3.88 14.43
CA ARG A 64 5.92 4.85 13.78
C ARG A 64 6.25 6.29 14.12
N GLN A 65 6.78 6.53 15.31
CA GLN A 65 7.23 7.86 15.71
C GLN A 65 8.55 8.26 15.06
N LEU A 66 9.44 7.27 14.83
CA LEU A 66 10.78 7.51 14.30
C LEU A 66 10.85 7.60 12.77
N VAL A 67 10.02 6.84 12.06
CA VAL A 67 10.08 6.74 10.60
C VAL A 67 9.96 8.09 9.88
N PRO A 68 9.01 8.98 10.22
CA PRO A 68 8.90 10.26 9.52
C PRO A 68 10.19 11.07 9.55
N PHE A 69 10.86 11.09 10.69
CA PHE A 69 12.10 11.85 10.85
C PHE A 69 13.26 11.24 10.08
N SER A 70 13.33 9.90 10.03
CA SER A 70 14.41 9.22 9.31
C SER A 70 14.28 9.34 7.79
N LEU A 71 13.10 9.64 7.27
CA LEU A 71 12.85 9.79 5.84
C LEU A 71 12.68 11.23 5.38
N GLU A 72 12.69 12.19 6.29
CA GLU A 72 12.36 13.59 6.01
C GLU A 72 13.15 14.17 4.83
N GLU A 73 14.44 13.88 4.75
CA GLU A 73 15.30 14.39 3.69
C GLU A 73 15.02 13.77 2.33
N LEU A 74 14.39 12.60 2.30
CA LEU A 74 14.07 11.89 1.07
C LEU A 74 12.71 12.28 0.49
N LEU A 75 11.91 13.03 1.25
CA LEU A 75 10.55 13.36 0.87
C LEU A 75 10.50 14.70 0.14
N ALA A 76 9.70 14.76 -0.94
CA ALA A 76 9.41 15.99 -1.64
C ALA A 76 8.37 16.84 -0.90
N ASP A 77 7.46 16.19 -0.17
CA ASP A 77 6.41 16.84 0.62
C ASP A 77 6.73 16.80 2.11
N ASP A 78 6.00 17.58 2.90
CA ASP A 78 6.12 17.56 4.35
C ASP A 78 5.70 16.21 4.92
N VAL A 79 6.34 15.79 6.02
CA VAL A 79 6.08 14.49 6.64
C VAL A 79 4.63 14.30 7.07
N ASP A 80 3.95 15.36 7.49
CA ASP A 80 2.54 15.31 7.89
C ASP A 80 1.58 15.18 6.71
N GLN A 81 2.06 15.31 5.47
CA GLN A 81 1.30 15.05 4.25
C GLN A 81 1.53 13.64 3.70
N MET A 82 2.25 12.80 4.43
CA MET A 82 2.63 11.45 3.98
C MET A 82 2.03 10.38 4.89
N VAL A 83 1.78 9.20 4.30
CA VAL A 83 1.44 7.98 5.03
C VAL A 83 2.65 7.05 4.96
N PHE A 84 3.03 6.47 6.09
CA PHE A 84 4.19 5.59 6.18
C PHE A 84 3.76 4.17 6.51
N ALA A 85 4.43 3.20 5.88
CA ALA A 85 4.28 1.80 6.21
C ALA A 85 5.64 1.24 6.61
N ILE A 86 5.65 0.48 7.70
CA ILE A 86 6.85 -0.14 8.24
C ILE A 86 6.85 -1.59 7.80
N GLY A 87 7.86 -1.98 7.05
CA GLY A 87 8.02 -3.34 6.56
C GLY A 87 8.95 -4.18 7.43
N THR A 88 9.62 -5.11 6.79
CA THR A 88 10.47 -6.12 7.44
C THR A 88 11.82 -5.54 7.81
N ARG A 89 12.35 -5.95 8.98
CA ARG A 89 13.74 -5.69 9.33
C ARG A 89 14.64 -6.62 8.52
N LEU A 90 15.62 -6.03 7.85
CA LEU A 90 16.55 -6.76 6.97
C LEU A 90 17.72 -7.35 7.78
N PRO A 91 18.43 -8.36 7.22
CA PRO A 91 19.63 -8.91 7.88
C PRO A 91 20.70 -7.87 8.17
N SER A 92 20.75 -6.77 7.41
CA SER A 92 21.68 -5.65 7.64
C SER A 92 21.36 -4.86 8.90
N GLY A 93 20.19 -5.07 9.52
CA GLY A 93 19.69 -4.28 10.64
C GLY A 93 18.84 -3.09 10.22
N ALA A 94 18.78 -2.76 8.94
CA ALA A 94 17.90 -1.72 8.42
C ALA A 94 16.47 -2.23 8.34
N THR A 95 15.51 -1.33 8.39
CA THR A 95 14.09 -1.65 8.25
C THR A 95 13.58 -1.09 6.92
N GLN A 96 12.85 -1.91 6.17
CA GLN A 96 12.17 -1.45 4.97
C GLN A 96 11.00 -0.55 5.37
N VAL A 97 10.92 0.61 4.73
CA VAL A 97 9.82 1.56 4.96
C VAL A 97 9.31 2.06 3.62
N SER A 98 8.04 2.40 3.58
CA SER A 98 7.40 2.96 2.39
C SER A 98 6.67 4.24 2.78
N ALA A 99 6.67 5.21 1.89
CA ALA A 99 5.97 6.47 2.08
C ALA A 99 5.15 6.81 0.84
N VAL A 100 3.93 7.25 1.05
CA VAL A 100 3.01 7.64 -0.03
C VAL A 100 2.32 8.93 0.38
N ALA A 101 2.10 9.83 -0.57
CA ALA A 101 1.34 11.04 -0.31
C ALA A 101 -0.07 10.69 0.20
N LYS A 102 -0.49 11.33 1.28
CA LYS A 102 -1.79 11.10 1.91
C LYS A 102 -2.94 11.27 0.91
N LYS A 103 -2.88 12.29 0.08
CA LYS A 103 -3.89 12.54 -0.96
C LYS A 103 -4.02 11.37 -1.94
N ARG A 104 -2.92 10.67 -2.21
CA ARG A 104 -2.93 9.53 -3.13
C ARG A 104 -3.62 8.31 -2.48
N VAL A 105 -3.32 8.06 -1.22
CA VAL A 105 -3.99 7.00 -0.46
C VAL A 105 -5.49 7.28 -0.35
N ASP A 106 -5.86 8.52 -0.08
CA ASP A 106 -7.26 8.93 0.01
C ASP A 106 -7.99 8.72 -1.33
N ALA A 107 -7.33 9.02 -2.45
CA ALA A 107 -7.89 8.77 -3.78
C ALA A 107 -8.13 7.28 -4.04
N TRP A 108 -7.18 6.43 -3.71
CA TRP A 108 -7.35 4.97 -3.84
C TRP A 108 -8.49 4.45 -2.98
N LEU A 109 -8.58 4.91 -1.73
CA LEU A 109 -9.65 4.48 -0.82
C LEU A 109 -11.03 4.95 -1.32
N ALA A 110 -11.11 6.16 -1.87
CA ALA A 110 -12.36 6.67 -2.42
C ALA A 110 -12.83 5.82 -3.60
N GLU A 111 -11.92 5.43 -4.50
CA GLU A 111 -12.25 4.54 -5.62
C GLU A 111 -12.75 3.18 -5.14
N LEU A 112 -12.09 2.59 -4.15
CA LEU A 112 -12.49 1.28 -3.60
C LEU A 112 -13.85 1.35 -2.90
N ARG A 113 -14.14 2.42 -2.17
CA ARG A 113 -15.42 2.59 -1.46
C ARG A 113 -16.58 2.82 -2.40
N SER A 114 -16.34 3.43 -3.56
CA SER A 114 -17.38 3.69 -4.55
C SER A 114 -17.67 2.48 -5.45
N ALA A 115 -16.85 1.47 -5.37
CA ALA A 115 -17.00 0.26 -6.18
C ALA A 115 -18.00 -0.73 -5.58
#